data_273a86a6165931c5a1019e4a8fbff513
#
_entry.id   273a86a6165931c5a1019e4a8fbff513
#
_cell.length_a   1.000
_cell.length_b   1.000
_cell.length_c   1.000
_cell.angle_alpha   90.00
_cell.angle_beta   90.00
_cell.angle_gamma   90.00
#
_symmetry.space_group_name_H-M   'P 1'
#
loop_
_entity.id
_entity.type
_entity.pdbx_description
1 polymer ?
#
loop_
_entity_poly.entity_id
_entity_poly.type
_entity_poly.pdbx_seq_one_letter_code
_entity_poly.pdbx_strand_id
1 'polypeptide(L)'
;VEEGSERSVQLGGSYLVSAKVFPNNADYIALGHVHKPQVVPGLHKARYSGSPIQYNQREANITKQVLFVSVSAGKDTSVESVSLPAYKPVETWKCDSVEEAIAKCAENAEKECWVYLEVNTDDFIREDDIKTMKSLKNDILSIMPIYPSVENDNQVIEPNKDIPLEMMVENYYKKKIGAEMSEETKSV
;
A
#
# COMPACT_ATOMS: atom_id res chain seq x y z
N VAL A 1 -0.34 -1.60 -17.42
CA VAL A 1 -1.30 -1.29 -16.36
C VAL A 1 -0.56 -1.41 -15.04
N GLU A 2 -0.65 -0.40 -14.21
CA GLU A 2 -0.08 -0.41 -12.85
C GLU A 2 -1.16 -0.92 -11.90
N GLU A 3 -0.83 -1.96 -11.14
CA GLU A 3 -1.64 -2.45 -10.03
C GLU A 3 -1.32 -1.62 -8.78
N GLY A 4 -2.33 -1.36 -7.97
CA GLY A 4 -2.21 -0.61 -6.73
C GLY A 4 -2.34 -1.50 -5.51
N SER A 5 -3.52 -1.48 -4.91
CA SER A 5 -3.85 -2.17 -3.67
C SER A 5 -4.79 -3.36 -3.85
N GLU A 6 -5.09 -3.71 -5.08
CA GLU A 6 -6.02 -4.77 -5.43
C GLU A 6 -5.48 -6.14 -5.01
N ARG A 7 -6.37 -7.05 -4.67
CA ARG A 7 -6.00 -8.45 -4.51
C ARG A 7 -5.62 -9.02 -5.87
N SER A 8 -4.47 -9.69 -5.92
CA SER A 8 -4.08 -10.43 -7.12
C SER A 8 -5.13 -11.49 -7.44
N VAL A 9 -5.78 -11.38 -8.59
CA VAL A 9 -6.70 -12.41 -9.09
C VAL A 9 -5.91 -13.31 -10.02
N GLN A 10 -5.54 -14.49 -9.52
CA GLN A 10 -4.89 -15.51 -10.32
C GLN A 10 -5.95 -16.36 -11.02
N LEU A 11 -6.19 -16.08 -12.30
CA LEU A 11 -7.01 -16.93 -13.18
C LEU A 11 -6.07 -17.76 -14.07
N GLY A 12 -5.95 -19.04 -13.77
CA GLY A 12 -5.22 -19.98 -14.63
C GLY A 12 -3.73 -19.70 -14.81
N GLY A 13 -3.05 -19.10 -13.83
CA GLY A 13 -1.59 -18.87 -13.88
C GLY A 13 -1.14 -17.66 -14.70
N SER A 14 -2.04 -16.87 -15.25
CA SER A 14 -1.70 -15.64 -15.97
C SER A 14 -2.33 -14.43 -15.30
N TYR A 15 -1.50 -13.47 -14.88
CA TYR A 15 -1.95 -12.21 -14.27
C TYR A 15 -2.28 -11.13 -15.30
N LEU A 16 -1.91 -11.34 -16.54
CA LEU A 16 -1.99 -10.32 -17.58
C LEU A 16 -2.83 -10.80 -18.75
N VAL A 17 -3.84 -10.01 -19.09
CA VAL A 17 -4.65 -10.20 -20.28
C VAL A 17 -4.15 -9.27 -21.37
N SER A 18 -3.90 -9.82 -22.56
CA SER A 18 -3.45 -9.02 -23.70
C SER A 18 -4.54 -8.02 -24.12
N ALA A 19 -4.15 -6.79 -24.42
CA ALA A 19 -5.06 -5.78 -24.98
C ALA A 19 -5.73 -6.22 -26.30
N LYS A 20 -5.21 -7.22 -26.99
CA LYS A 20 -5.74 -7.80 -28.23
C LYS A 20 -7.07 -8.54 -28.04
N VAL A 21 -7.45 -8.90 -26.80
CA VAL A 21 -8.75 -9.56 -26.54
C VAL A 21 -9.93 -8.59 -26.59
N PHE A 22 -9.67 -7.29 -26.51
CA PHE A 22 -10.73 -6.29 -26.55
C PHE A 22 -11.29 -6.10 -27.99
N PRO A 23 -12.60 -5.91 -28.14
CA PRO A 23 -13.21 -5.73 -29.43
C PRO A 23 -12.71 -4.44 -30.12
N ASN A 24 -12.30 -4.57 -31.39
CA ASN A 24 -11.80 -3.43 -32.16
C ASN A 24 -12.90 -2.43 -32.54
N ASN A 25 -14.15 -2.89 -32.62
CA ASN A 25 -15.31 -2.10 -33.02
C ASN A 25 -16.06 -1.45 -31.83
N ALA A 26 -15.55 -1.54 -30.61
CA ALA A 26 -16.12 -0.80 -29.49
C ALA A 26 -15.70 0.65 -29.53
N ASP A 27 -16.61 1.57 -29.28
CA ASP A 27 -16.31 3.01 -29.17
C ASP A 27 -15.62 3.36 -27.86
N TYR A 28 -15.96 2.62 -26.78
CA TYR A 28 -15.35 2.76 -25.46
C TYR A 28 -15.37 1.43 -24.71
N ILE A 29 -14.36 1.21 -23.87
CA ILE A 29 -14.23 0.02 -23.02
C ILE A 29 -13.99 0.47 -21.58
N ALA A 30 -15.00 0.35 -20.74
CA ALA A 30 -14.92 0.64 -19.32
C ALA A 30 -14.36 -0.59 -18.57
N LEU A 31 -13.28 -0.39 -17.85
CA LEU A 31 -12.61 -1.43 -17.08
C LEU A 31 -12.73 -1.13 -15.58
N GLY A 32 -12.90 -2.18 -14.80
CA GLY A 32 -12.97 -2.14 -13.34
C GLY A 32 -11.79 -2.87 -12.68
N HIS A 33 -11.88 -3.14 -11.38
CA HIS A 33 -10.92 -3.83 -10.54
C HIS A 33 -9.71 -2.96 -10.15
N VAL A 34 -9.01 -2.33 -11.09
CA VAL A 34 -7.82 -1.52 -10.79
C VAL A 34 -8.21 -0.20 -10.14
N HIS A 35 -7.68 0.09 -8.94
CA HIS A 35 -8.05 1.26 -8.15
C HIS A 35 -7.39 2.56 -8.61
N LYS A 36 -6.28 2.47 -9.36
CA LYS A 36 -5.59 3.63 -9.93
C LYS A 36 -6.22 4.00 -11.27
N PRO A 37 -6.74 5.24 -11.43
CA PRO A 37 -7.25 5.71 -12.72
C PRO A 37 -6.15 5.65 -13.79
N GLN A 38 -6.39 4.99 -14.91
CA GLN A 38 -5.40 4.87 -15.98
C GLN A 38 -6.00 4.44 -17.32
N VAL A 39 -5.29 4.73 -18.37
CA VAL A 39 -5.58 4.26 -19.75
C VAL A 39 -4.81 2.98 -20.00
N VAL A 40 -5.40 2.03 -20.72
CA VAL A 40 -4.67 0.82 -21.13
C VAL A 40 -3.59 1.20 -22.16
N PRO A 41 -2.32 0.89 -21.93
CA PRO A 41 -1.26 1.20 -22.88
C PRO A 41 -1.57 0.64 -24.28
N GLY A 42 -1.47 1.49 -25.29
CA GLY A 42 -1.75 1.14 -26.69
C GLY A 42 -3.24 1.00 -27.05
N LEU A 43 -4.17 1.25 -26.11
CA LEU A 43 -5.62 1.18 -26.36
C LEU A 43 -6.35 2.33 -25.68
N HIS A 44 -6.30 3.52 -26.26
CA HIS A 44 -6.83 4.76 -25.67
C HIS A 44 -8.33 4.74 -25.32
N LYS A 45 -9.10 3.89 -26.00
CA LYS A 45 -10.54 3.70 -25.74
C LYS A 45 -10.83 2.81 -24.52
N ALA A 46 -9.83 2.12 -23.97
CA ALA A 46 -9.96 1.27 -22.79
C ALA A 46 -9.38 1.97 -21.55
N ARG A 47 -10.20 2.19 -20.54
CA ARG A 47 -9.82 2.95 -19.35
C ARG A 47 -10.33 2.31 -18.07
N TYR A 48 -9.52 2.42 -17.02
CA TYR A 48 -9.90 2.22 -15.64
C TYR A 48 -10.27 3.58 -15.04
N SER A 49 -11.47 3.74 -14.54
CA SER A 49 -11.88 4.96 -13.82
C SER A 49 -11.20 5.05 -12.45
N GLY A 50 -10.78 3.92 -11.92
CA GLY A 50 -10.27 3.77 -10.55
C GLY A 50 -11.38 3.57 -9.54
N SER A 51 -11.01 3.47 -8.27
CA SER A 51 -11.95 3.44 -7.15
C SER A 51 -12.41 4.85 -6.76
N PRO A 52 -13.65 5.03 -6.25
CA PRO A 52 -14.15 6.35 -5.86
C PRO A 52 -13.52 6.90 -4.58
N ILE A 53 -12.94 6.03 -3.74
CA ILE A 53 -12.25 6.38 -2.50
C ILE A 53 -10.88 5.71 -2.42
N GLN A 54 -10.04 6.19 -1.51
CA GLN A 54 -8.77 5.57 -1.17
C GLN A 54 -9.01 4.42 -0.19
N TYR A 55 -8.47 3.22 -0.48
CA TYR A 55 -8.67 2.02 0.34
C TYR A 55 -7.51 1.72 1.29
N ASN A 56 -6.31 2.21 0.99
CA ASN A 56 -5.11 1.93 1.81
C ASN A 56 -3.99 2.95 1.59
N GLN A 57 -2.88 2.73 2.30
CA GLN A 57 -1.70 3.60 2.27
C GLN A 57 -1.13 3.84 0.86
N ARG A 58 -1.13 2.83 -0.01
CA ARG A 58 -0.57 2.96 -1.37
C ARG A 58 -1.37 3.93 -2.24
N GLU A 59 -2.59 4.20 -1.84
CA GLU A 59 -3.49 5.10 -2.55
C GLU A 59 -3.53 6.52 -1.96
N ALA A 60 -2.81 6.79 -0.87
CA ALA A 60 -2.81 8.08 -0.17
C ALA A 60 -2.59 9.30 -1.08
N ASN A 61 -1.76 9.15 -2.12
CA ASN A 61 -1.43 10.22 -3.06
C ASN A 61 -2.16 10.11 -4.41
N ILE A 62 -3.15 9.20 -4.51
CA ILE A 62 -3.89 9.01 -5.76
C ILE A 62 -5.15 9.86 -5.74
N THR A 63 -5.24 10.81 -6.66
CA THR A 63 -6.47 11.57 -6.90
C THR A 63 -7.53 10.63 -7.50
N LYS A 64 -8.67 10.53 -6.82
CA LYS A 64 -9.81 9.75 -7.28
C LYS A 64 -10.65 10.55 -8.25
N GLN A 65 -11.30 9.86 -9.17
CA GLN A 65 -12.08 10.49 -10.25
C GLN A 65 -13.22 9.60 -10.74
N VAL A 66 -14.14 10.23 -11.44
CA VAL A 66 -15.10 9.57 -12.33
C VAL A 66 -14.83 9.97 -13.78
N LEU A 67 -15.27 9.17 -14.72
CA LEU A 67 -15.14 9.43 -16.15
C LEU A 67 -16.51 9.69 -16.73
N PHE A 68 -16.71 10.85 -17.35
CA PHE A 68 -17.85 11.11 -18.21
C PHE A 68 -17.49 10.71 -19.64
N VAL A 69 -18.26 9.78 -20.20
CA VAL A 69 -18.03 9.25 -21.53
C VAL A 69 -19.21 9.60 -22.41
N SER A 70 -18.97 10.34 -23.49
CA SER A 70 -19.99 10.72 -24.49
C SER A 70 -19.71 9.99 -25.79
N VAL A 71 -20.65 9.14 -26.19
CA VAL A 71 -20.61 8.37 -27.44
C VAL A 71 -21.72 8.85 -28.33
N SER A 72 -21.41 9.17 -29.59
CA SER A 72 -22.36 9.61 -30.60
C SER A 72 -22.04 8.97 -31.94
N ALA A 73 -23.06 8.59 -32.69
CA ALA A 73 -22.91 7.99 -34.03
C ALA A 73 -22.12 8.93 -34.97
N GLY A 74 -21.07 8.40 -35.59
CA GLY A 74 -20.23 9.13 -36.54
C GLY A 74 -19.31 10.21 -35.93
N LYS A 75 -19.14 10.23 -34.61
CA LYS A 75 -18.22 11.13 -33.90
C LYS A 75 -17.25 10.34 -33.03
N ASP A 76 -16.08 10.91 -32.78
CA ASP A 76 -15.16 10.35 -31.82
C ASP A 76 -15.74 10.39 -30.40
N THR A 77 -15.46 9.35 -29.63
CA THR A 77 -15.83 9.27 -28.22
C THR A 77 -15.04 10.29 -27.41
N SER A 78 -15.74 11.16 -26.68
CA SER A 78 -15.09 12.05 -25.72
C SER A 78 -15.12 11.46 -24.32
N VAL A 79 -14.00 11.64 -23.59
CA VAL A 79 -13.86 11.19 -22.20
C VAL A 79 -13.33 12.33 -21.36
N GLU A 80 -14.12 12.77 -20.41
CA GLU A 80 -13.78 13.81 -19.44
C GLU A 80 -13.57 13.18 -18.07
N SER A 81 -12.46 13.56 -17.40
CA SER A 81 -12.15 13.14 -16.03
C SER A 81 -12.59 14.21 -15.05
N VAL A 82 -13.41 13.85 -14.08
CA VAL A 82 -13.85 14.73 -13.00
C VAL A 82 -13.29 14.20 -11.70
N SER A 83 -12.42 15.00 -11.05
CA SER A 83 -11.81 14.66 -9.76
C SER A 83 -12.85 14.59 -8.66
N LEU A 84 -12.74 13.57 -7.81
CA LEU A 84 -13.54 13.41 -6.61
C LEU A 84 -12.77 13.94 -5.40
N PRO A 85 -13.32 14.88 -4.63
CA PRO A 85 -12.72 15.29 -3.37
C PRO A 85 -12.80 14.11 -2.38
N ALA A 86 -11.70 13.86 -1.67
CA ALA A 86 -11.70 12.86 -0.61
C ALA A 86 -12.38 13.49 0.63
N TYR A 87 -13.52 12.96 1.04
CA TYR A 87 -14.20 13.39 2.28
C TYR A 87 -13.31 13.14 3.50
N LYS A 88 -12.71 11.95 3.58
CA LYS A 88 -11.79 11.55 4.65
C LYS A 88 -10.57 10.87 3.99
N PRO A 89 -9.53 11.65 3.62
CA PRO A 89 -8.38 11.12 2.90
C PRO A 89 -7.55 10.16 3.74
N VAL A 90 -6.86 9.26 3.07
CA VAL A 90 -5.83 8.43 3.67
C VAL A 90 -4.51 9.20 3.64
N GLU A 91 -3.87 9.33 4.79
CA GLU A 91 -2.58 10.01 4.95
C GLU A 91 -1.54 9.07 5.55
N THR A 92 -0.28 9.26 5.16
CA THR A 92 0.87 8.64 5.82
C THR A 92 1.61 9.72 6.58
N TRP A 93 1.67 9.57 7.91
CA TRP A 93 2.43 10.47 8.77
C TRP A 93 3.75 9.82 9.15
N LYS A 94 4.85 10.48 8.79
CA LYS A 94 6.19 10.08 9.18
C LYS A 94 6.62 10.90 10.37
N CYS A 95 7.18 10.23 11.37
CA CYS A 95 7.65 10.84 12.62
C CYS A 95 9.03 10.29 12.95
N ASP A 96 9.91 11.16 13.40
CA ASP A 96 11.30 10.81 13.70
C ASP A 96 11.46 10.23 15.10
N SER A 97 10.41 10.28 15.94
CA SER A 97 10.37 9.65 17.25
C SER A 97 8.95 9.33 17.69
N VAL A 98 8.82 8.56 18.79
CA VAL A 98 7.53 8.26 19.43
C VAL A 98 6.90 9.53 20.01
N GLU A 99 7.70 10.42 20.60
CA GLU A 99 7.25 11.69 21.16
C GLU A 99 6.68 12.59 20.08
N GLU A 100 7.34 12.68 18.93
CA GLU A 100 6.82 13.43 17.77
C GLU A 100 5.50 12.84 17.26
N ALA A 101 5.40 11.50 17.21
CA ALA A 101 4.18 10.83 16.80
C ALA A 101 3.00 11.16 17.72
N ILE A 102 3.23 11.16 19.05
CA ILE A 102 2.21 11.54 20.04
C ILE A 102 1.82 13.02 19.86
N ALA A 103 2.80 13.91 19.73
CA ALA A 103 2.54 15.35 19.52
C ALA A 103 1.73 15.58 18.25
N LYS A 104 2.10 14.94 17.14
CA LYS A 104 1.40 15.05 15.85
C LYS A 104 -0.03 14.52 15.91
N CYS A 105 -0.27 13.45 16.68
CA CYS A 105 -1.62 12.95 16.95
C CYS A 105 -2.47 13.98 17.71
N ALA A 106 -1.89 14.62 18.74
CA ALA A 106 -2.56 15.65 19.52
C ALA A 106 -2.89 16.90 18.69
N GLU A 107 -1.94 17.39 17.91
CA GLU A 107 -2.10 18.58 17.04
C GLU A 107 -3.17 18.37 15.95
N ASN A 108 -3.34 17.12 15.49
CA ASN A 108 -4.25 16.78 14.41
C ASN A 108 -5.44 15.92 14.89
N ALA A 109 -5.82 16.01 16.16
CA ALA A 109 -6.89 15.21 16.75
C ALA A 109 -8.22 15.36 15.97
N GLU A 110 -8.57 16.58 15.60
CA GLU A 110 -9.83 16.91 14.91
C GLU A 110 -9.74 16.83 13.37
N LYS A 111 -8.57 16.52 12.82
CA LYS A 111 -8.41 16.40 11.36
C LYS A 111 -9.11 15.16 10.85
N GLU A 112 -10.04 15.30 9.92
CA GLU A 112 -10.78 14.19 9.31
C GLU A 112 -9.91 13.48 8.25
N CYS A 113 -9.11 12.51 8.68
CA CYS A 113 -8.29 11.66 7.80
C CYS A 113 -8.04 10.29 8.44
N TRP A 114 -7.88 9.26 7.61
CA TRP A 114 -7.36 7.97 8.02
C TRP A 114 -5.83 8.01 8.02
N VAL A 115 -5.18 7.52 9.08
CA VAL A 115 -3.74 7.69 9.27
C VAL A 115 -3.02 6.35 9.30
N TYR A 116 -1.98 6.24 8.47
CA TYR A 116 -0.89 5.30 8.63
C TYR A 116 0.29 6.05 9.26
N LEU A 117 0.69 5.64 10.45
CA LEU A 117 1.74 6.29 11.23
C LEU A 117 3.04 5.48 11.10
N GLU A 118 4.07 6.08 10.50
CA GLU A 118 5.41 5.54 10.40
C GLU A 118 6.29 6.26 11.43
N VAL A 119 6.82 5.50 12.40
CA VAL A 119 7.56 6.07 13.53
C VAL A 119 8.98 5.53 13.52
N ASN A 120 9.98 6.40 13.34
CA ASN A 120 11.37 6.04 13.48
C ASN A 120 11.67 5.74 14.96
N THR A 121 12.25 4.59 15.25
CA THR A 121 12.59 4.16 16.60
C THR A 121 13.72 3.12 16.59
N ASP A 122 14.57 3.14 17.60
CA ASP A 122 15.63 2.14 17.79
C ASP A 122 15.12 0.91 18.58
N ASP A 123 13.94 1.01 19.20
CA ASP A 123 13.37 -0.01 20.07
C ASP A 123 11.86 -0.17 19.80
N PHE A 124 11.22 -1.09 20.50
CA PHE A 124 9.77 -1.31 20.41
C PHE A 124 8.99 -0.10 20.91
N ILE A 125 7.93 0.26 20.17
CA ILE A 125 6.96 1.24 20.64
C ILE A 125 6.16 0.60 21.79
N ARG A 126 6.19 1.21 22.95
CA ARG A 126 5.52 0.68 24.16
C ARG A 126 3.99 0.68 23.96
N GLU A 127 3.33 -0.27 24.58
CA GLU A 127 1.87 -0.41 24.49
C GLU A 127 1.13 0.85 24.97
N ASP A 128 1.66 1.52 26.01
CA ASP A 128 1.05 2.74 26.55
C ASP A 128 1.18 3.93 25.57
N ASP A 129 2.28 4.01 24.83
CA ASP A 129 2.46 5.02 23.78
C ASP A 129 1.49 4.77 22.61
N ILE A 130 1.30 3.51 22.22
CA ILE A 130 0.31 3.11 21.20
C ILE A 130 -1.11 3.48 21.65
N LYS A 131 -1.47 3.20 22.92
CA LYS A 131 -2.78 3.58 23.48
C LYS A 131 -2.95 5.10 23.49
N THR A 132 -1.91 5.84 23.87
CA THR A 132 -1.91 7.31 23.88
C THR A 132 -2.17 7.86 22.48
N MET A 133 -1.40 7.44 21.48
CA MET A 133 -1.60 7.87 20.09
C MET A 133 -3.02 7.59 19.60
N LYS A 134 -3.53 6.37 19.84
CA LYS A 134 -4.88 5.98 19.43
C LYS A 134 -5.99 6.72 20.19
N SER A 135 -5.76 7.12 21.43
CA SER A 135 -6.73 7.95 22.18
C SER A 135 -6.79 9.38 21.68
N LEU A 136 -5.65 9.92 21.24
CA LEU A 136 -5.55 11.28 20.68
C LEU A 136 -6.08 11.36 19.25
N LYS A 137 -5.88 10.31 18.47
CA LYS A 137 -6.34 10.22 17.07
C LYS A 137 -7.00 8.87 16.81
N ASN A 138 -8.33 8.84 16.85
CA ASN A 138 -9.12 7.61 16.71
C ASN A 138 -9.01 6.95 15.33
N ASP A 139 -8.61 7.71 14.32
CA ASP A 139 -8.59 7.28 12.91
C ASP A 139 -7.25 6.66 12.47
N ILE A 140 -6.41 6.22 13.42
CA ILE A 140 -5.17 5.54 13.10
C ILE A 140 -5.47 4.10 12.66
N LEU A 141 -5.16 3.80 11.40
CA LEU A 141 -5.31 2.46 10.82
C LEU A 141 -4.15 1.53 11.17
N SER A 142 -2.93 2.09 11.22
CA SER A 142 -1.72 1.32 11.52
C SER A 142 -0.65 2.21 12.14
N ILE A 143 0.13 1.65 13.07
CA ILE A 143 1.35 2.24 13.61
C ILE A 143 2.48 1.29 13.27
N MET A 144 3.45 1.76 12.49
CA MET A 144 4.56 0.98 11.99
C MET A 144 5.88 1.54 12.52
N PRO A 145 6.62 0.78 13.36
CA PRO A 145 7.98 1.16 13.71
C PRO A 145 8.88 1.05 12.49
N ILE A 146 9.66 2.08 12.24
CA ILE A 146 10.71 2.12 11.22
C ILE A 146 12.03 2.08 11.97
N TYR A 147 12.75 0.98 11.85
CA TYR A 147 14.05 0.84 12.44
C TYR A 147 15.10 1.44 11.51
N PRO A 148 16.09 2.20 12.04
CA PRO A 148 17.21 2.62 11.22
C PRO A 148 17.84 1.37 10.58
N SER A 149 17.95 1.40 9.26
CA SER A 149 18.65 0.33 8.55
C SER A 149 20.09 0.35 9.07
N VAL A 150 20.46 -0.65 9.86
CA VAL A 150 21.86 -1.05 9.90
C VAL A 150 22.21 -1.29 8.42
N GLU A 151 23.20 -0.58 7.91
CA GLU A 151 23.72 -0.81 6.55
C GLU A 151 24.06 -2.30 6.44
N ASN A 152 23.05 -3.07 6.13
CA ASN A 152 23.24 -4.45 5.76
C ASN A 152 23.66 -4.42 4.31
N ASP A 153 24.96 -4.62 4.14
CA ASP A 153 25.52 -5.17 2.93
C ASP A 153 24.48 -6.09 2.30
N ASN A 154 23.93 -5.69 1.15
CA ASN A 154 22.91 -6.42 0.41
C ASN A 154 23.53 -7.71 -0.16
N GLN A 155 23.95 -8.60 0.71
CA GLN A 155 24.07 -9.98 0.32
C GLN A 155 22.63 -10.52 0.25
N VAL A 156 22.09 -10.56 -0.94
CA VAL A 156 20.98 -11.44 -1.30
C VAL A 156 21.47 -12.83 -0.87
N ILE A 157 21.03 -13.28 0.31
CA ILE A 157 21.23 -14.67 0.71
C ILE A 157 20.34 -15.46 -0.22
N GLU A 158 20.91 -15.96 -1.34
CA GLU A 158 20.25 -17.01 -2.09
C GLU A 158 19.89 -18.12 -1.08
N PRO A 159 18.65 -18.64 -1.12
CA PRO A 159 18.26 -19.68 -0.20
C PRO A 159 19.16 -20.90 -0.49
N ASN A 160 20.22 -21.04 0.30
CA ASN A 160 21.07 -22.19 0.23
C ASN A 160 20.27 -23.40 0.73
N LYS A 161 19.85 -24.25 -0.19
CA LYS A 161 18.97 -25.41 0.06
C LYS A 161 19.58 -26.45 1.01
N ASP A 162 20.84 -26.25 1.39
CA ASP A 162 21.61 -27.19 2.23
C ASP A 162 21.73 -26.77 3.69
N ILE A 163 21.09 -25.65 4.09
CA ILE A 163 21.12 -25.18 5.50
C ILE A 163 19.94 -25.82 6.25
N PRO A 164 20.16 -26.55 7.35
CA PRO A 164 19.09 -27.08 8.20
C PRO A 164 18.12 -25.97 8.66
N LEU A 165 16.84 -26.28 8.77
CA LEU A 165 15.81 -25.34 9.17
C LEU A 165 16.12 -24.64 10.50
N GLU A 166 16.66 -25.38 11.47
CA GLU A 166 17.08 -24.87 12.78
C GLU A 166 18.10 -23.74 12.63
N MET A 167 19.09 -23.92 11.79
CA MET A 167 20.12 -22.93 11.51
C MET A 167 19.58 -21.71 10.78
N MET A 168 18.55 -21.88 9.93
CA MET A 168 17.86 -20.76 9.29
C MET A 168 17.07 -19.95 10.31
N VAL A 169 16.41 -20.60 11.27
CA VAL A 169 15.65 -19.96 12.36
C VAL A 169 16.61 -19.22 13.29
N GLU A 170 17.74 -19.82 13.70
CA GLU A 170 18.76 -19.15 14.53
C GLU A 170 19.33 -17.92 13.84
N ASN A 171 19.69 -18.02 12.57
CA ASN A 171 20.21 -16.89 11.78
C ASN A 171 19.16 -15.78 11.63
N TYR A 172 17.89 -16.13 11.40
CA TYR A 172 16.80 -15.18 11.34
C TYR A 172 16.60 -14.46 12.68
N TYR A 173 16.59 -15.23 13.78
CA TYR A 173 16.45 -14.70 15.14
C TYR A 173 17.60 -13.73 15.48
N LYS A 174 18.84 -14.14 15.26
CA LYS A 174 20.03 -13.31 15.47
C LYS A 174 19.99 -12.03 14.63
N LYS A 175 19.52 -12.12 13.37
CA LYS A 175 19.39 -10.97 12.46
C LYS A 175 18.28 -10.01 12.88
N LYS A 176 17.17 -10.53 13.43
CA LYS A 176 15.99 -9.73 13.82
C LYS A 176 16.11 -9.14 15.22
N ILE A 177 16.65 -9.89 16.16
CA ILE A 177 16.67 -9.55 17.58
C ILE A 177 18.04 -9.00 18.00
N GLY A 178 19.10 -9.24 17.19
CA GLY A 178 20.46 -8.82 17.51
C GLY A 178 21.14 -9.64 18.63
N ALA A 179 20.49 -10.73 19.10
CA ALA A 179 20.96 -11.62 20.15
C ALA A 179 20.89 -13.08 19.71
N GLU A 180 21.66 -13.95 20.36
CA GLU A 180 21.60 -15.40 20.14
C GLU A 180 20.37 -16.00 20.83
N MET A 181 19.75 -17.03 20.21
CA MET A 181 18.64 -17.75 20.82
C MET A 181 19.10 -18.46 22.10
N SER A 182 18.32 -18.35 23.17
CA SER A 182 18.55 -19.12 24.38
C SER A 182 18.24 -20.61 24.15
N GLU A 183 18.86 -21.50 24.92
CA GLU A 183 18.62 -22.95 24.83
C GLU A 183 17.15 -23.32 25.07
N GLU A 184 16.45 -22.57 25.92
CA GLU A 184 15.02 -22.75 26.17
C GLU A 184 14.18 -22.42 24.93
N THR A 185 14.57 -21.40 24.15
CA THR A 185 13.86 -21.00 22.93
C THR A 185 14.16 -21.94 21.77
N LYS A 186 15.29 -22.66 21.79
CA LYS A 186 15.64 -23.67 20.79
C LYS A 186 14.87 -24.99 20.99
N SER A 187 14.37 -25.24 22.19
CA SER A 187 13.72 -26.50 22.56
C SER A 187 12.20 -26.53 22.33
N VAL A 188 11.62 -25.45 21.78
CA VAL A 188 10.20 -25.34 21.39
C VAL A 188 10.05 -25.58 19.89
#